data_dc907c1c4321a13994ac8cc760863762
#
_entry.id   dc907c1c4321a13994ac8cc760863762
#
_cell.length_a   1.000
_cell.length_b   1.000
_cell.length_c   1.000
_cell.angle_alpha   90.00
_cell.angle_beta   90.00
_cell.angle_gamma   90.00
#
_symmetry.space_group_name_H-M   'P 1'
#
loop_
_entity.id
_entity.type
_entity.pdbx_description
1 polymer ?
#
loop_
_entity_poly.entity_id
_entity_poly.type
_entity_poly.pdbx_seq_one_letter_code
_entity_poly.pdbx_strand_id
1 'polypeptide(L)'
;MGRLSKTPGLAYEQANVAPNSTLPVQEIGYNYRVEFDLDGTKEAMGTELFRSPDAVFYLSDPISGMLGYARDGYLNTFTYNVQPGQKMKIAIEGDNKATRLFINGKQVEELNIQERWMDKEGKSRIRNVRTLVFPLEKAGNFKSKITNLKVYQK
;
A
#
# COMPACT_ATOMS: atom_id res chain seq x y z
N MET A 1 4.79 -14.92 27.18
CA MET A 1 5.54 -14.19 26.19
C MET A 1 5.12 -12.75 26.09
N GLY A 2 5.59 -11.97 27.02
CA GLY A 2 5.28 -10.54 27.04
C GLY A 2 5.67 -9.79 25.79
N ARG A 3 6.72 -10.21 25.11
CA ARG A 3 7.18 -9.52 23.93
C ARG A 3 6.15 -9.48 22.80
N LEU A 4 5.26 -10.45 22.74
CA LEU A 4 4.26 -10.50 21.68
C LEU A 4 3.28 -9.35 21.78
N SER A 5 3.04 -8.83 22.97
CA SER A 5 2.13 -7.72 23.18
C SER A 5 2.71 -6.39 22.72
N LYS A 6 4.03 -6.29 22.56
CA LYS A 6 4.72 -5.05 22.19
C LYS A 6 4.84 -4.88 20.67
N THR A 7 4.77 -5.96 19.94
CA THR A 7 4.93 -5.95 18.50
C THR A 7 3.58 -6.17 17.85
N PRO A 8 3.21 -5.39 16.81
CA PRO A 8 2.03 -5.72 16.05
C PRO A 8 2.12 -7.16 15.59
N GLY A 9 1.02 -7.88 15.64
CA GLY A 9 1.04 -9.28 15.29
C GLY A 9 1.50 -9.50 13.85
N LEU A 10 2.56 -10.28 13.67
CA LEU A 10 2.99 -10.70 12.35
C LEU A 10 1.96 -11.70 11.83
N ALA A 11 1.21 -11.28 10.81
CA ALA A 11 0.16 -12.10 10.22
C ALA A 11 0.70 -13.00 9.13
N TYR A 12 1.75 -12.52 8.42
CA TYR A 12 2.24 -13.23 7.25
C TYR A 12 3.63 -12.73 6.88
N GLU A 13 4.46 -13.63 6.38
CA GLU A 13 5.73 -13.24 5.77
C GLU A 13 6.07 -14.16 4.60
N GLN A 14 6.78 -13.61 3.63
CA GLN A 14 7.18 -14.34 2.44
C GLN A 14 8.53 -13.82 1.95
N ALA A 15 9.46 -14.73 1.72
CA ALA A 15 10.83 -14.35 1.35
C ALA A 15 10.91 -13.75 -0.05
N ASN A 16 10.16 -14.28 -1.00
CA ASN A 16 10.15 -13.80 -2.38
C ASN A 16 8.71 -13.65 -2.86
N VAL A 17 8.41 -12.54 -3.52
CA VAL A 17 7.08 -12.28 -4.06
C VAL A 17 7.15 -12.31 -5.58
N ALA A 18 6.63 -13.37 -6.17
CA ALA A 18 6.59 -13.50 -7.62
C ALA A 18 5.47 -12.65 -8.21
N PRO A 19 5.71 -11.98 -9.35
CA PRO A 19 4.63 -11.26 -10.04
C PRO A 19 3.47 -12.19 -10.38
N ASN A 20 2.28 -11.66 -10.30
CA ASN A 20 1.02 -12.36 -10.65
C ASN A 20 0.72 -13.57 -9.78
N SER A 21 1.41 -13.74 -8.67
CA SER A 21 1.17 -14.86 -7.75
C SER A 21 0.03 -14.53 -6.79
N THR A 22 -0.63 -15.57 -6.30
CA THR A 22 -1.64 -15.44 -5.25
C THR A 22 -0.94 -15.33 -3.90
N LEU A 23 -1.43 -14.43 -3.06
CA LEU A 23 -0.93 -14.24 -1.71
C LEU A 23 -1.92 -14.85 -0.72
N PRO A 24 -1.45 -15.44 0.37
CA PRO A 24 -2.34 -16.10 1.32
C PRO A 24 -3.12 -15.14 2.21
N VAL A 25 -2.64 -13.90 2.38
CA VAL A 25 -3.33 -12.91 3.20
C VAL A 25 -4.35 -12.21 2.33
N GLN A 26 -5.62 -12.28 2.70
CA GLN A 26 -6.70 -11.70 1.92
C GLN A 26 -7.21 -10.40 2.53
N GLU A 27 -7.14 -10.26 3.85
CA GLU A 27 -7.65 -9.08 4.52
C GLU A 27 -6.80 -8.80 5.76
N ILE A 28 -6.32 -7.57 5.86
CA ILE A 28 -5.46 -7.15 6.97
C ILE A 28 -6.08 -6.05 7.84
N GLY A 29 -7.33 -5.68 7.59
CA GLY A 29 -8.05 -4.72 8.41
C GLY A 29 -7.57 -3.29 8.23
N TYR A 30 -7.94 -2.42 9.18
CA TYR A 30 -7.68 -1.00 9.11
C TYR A 30 -6.44 -0.56 9.88
N ASN A 31 -5.87 -1.43 10.70
CA ASN A 31 -4.65 -1.13 11.43
C ASN A 31 -3.60 -2.14 11.02
N TYR A 32 -2.65 -1.71 10.22
CA TYR A 32 -1.70 -2.63 9.63
C TYR A 32 -0.36 -1.96 9.39
N ARG A 33 0.65 -2.81 9.20
CA ARG A 33 1.94 -2.41 8.65
C ARG A 33 2.35 -3.48 7.64
N VAL A 34 2.70 -3.05 6.44
CA VAL A 34 3.22 -3.93 5.40
C VAL A 34 4.61 -3.41 5.04
N GLU A 35 5.60 -4.29 5.09
CA GLU A 35 6.94 -3.90 4.71
C GLU A 35 7.56 -4.93 3.78
N PHE A 36 8.43 -4.46 2.91
CA PHE A 36 9.14 -5.32 1.96
C PHE A 36 10.40 -4.62 1.47
N ASP A 37 11.33 -5.42 0.94
CA ASP A 37 12.51 -4.90 0.28
C ASP A 37 12.25 -4.82 -1.22
N LEU A 38 12.59 -3.69 -1.81
CA LEU A 38 12.41 -3.43 -3.23
C LEU A 38 13.76 -3.24 -3.90
N ASP A 39 14.01 -3.99 -4.95
CA ASP A 39 15.12 -3.74 -5.88
C ASP A 39 14.49 -3.21 -7.16
N GLY A 40 14.52 -1.90 -7.32
CA GLY A 40 13.75 -1.20 -8.33
C GLY A 40 14.24 -1.42 -9.76
N THR A 41 13.29 -1.65 -10.64
CA THR A 41 13.50 -1.70 -12.09
C THR A 41 12.57 -0.66 -12.70
N LYS A 42 12.84 -0.21 -13.92
CA LYS A 42 11.96 0.70 -14.61
C LYS A 42 10.60 0.03 -14.82
N GLU A 43 9.55 0.64 -14.27
CA GLU A 43 8.19 0.14 -14.38
C GLU A 43 7.36 1.04 -15.30
N ALA A 44 6.48 0.43 -16.07
CA ALA A 44 5.52 1.17 -16.87
C ALA A 44 4.45 1.80 -15.99
N MET A 45 3.90 2.92 -16.41
CA MET A 45 2.74 3.50 -15.70
C MET A 45 1.59 2.51 -15.70
N GLY A 46 0.92 2.39 -14.56
CA GLY A 46 -0.13 1.40 -14.37
C GLY A 46 0.36 0.08 -13.81
N THR A 47 1.65 -0.04 -13.48
CA THR A 47 2.20 -1.27 -12.89
C THR A 47 1.66 -1.45 -11.48
N GLU A 48 1.03 -2.59 -11.26
CA GLU A 48 0.43 -2.95 -9.97
C GLU A 48 1.46 -3.64 -9.09
N LEU A 49 1.44 -3.30 -7.81
CA LEU A 49 2.25 -3.96 -6.78
C LEU A 49 1.45 -5.07 -6.10
N PHE A 50 0.29 -4.72 -5.58
CA PHE A 50 -0.64 -5.67 -4.97
C PHE A 50 -2.06 -5.35 -5.41
N ARG A 51 -2.91 -6.35 -5.37
CA ARG A 51 -4.29 -6.22 -5.82
C ARG A 51 -5.23 -7.05 -4.96
N SER A 52 -6.42 -6.53 -4.75
CA SER A 52 -7.60 -7.27 -4.28
C SER A 52 -8.76 -6.95 -5.23
N PRO A 53 -9.91 -7.61 -5.09
CA PRO A 53 -11.00 -7.41 -6.06
C PRO A 53 -11.48 -5.97 -6.21
N ASP A 54 -11.43 -5.17 -5.14
CA ASP A 54 -11.97 -3.82 -5.13
C ASP A 54 -10.90 -2.74 -4.95
N ALA A 55 -9.64 -3.10 -4.87
CA ALA A 55 -8.56 -2.15 -4.64
C ALA A 55 -7.26 -2.60 -5.29
N VAL A 56 -6.43 -1.62 -5.64
CA VAL A 56 -5.12 -1.86 -6.25
C VAL A 56 -4.11 -0.95 -5.59
N PHE A 57 -2.97 -1.50 -5.21
CA PHE A 57 -1.82 -0.70 -4.82
C PHE A 57 -0.84 -0.70 -5.98
N TYR A 58 -0.55 0.50 -6.50
CA TYR A 58 0.32 0.67 -7.67
C TYR A 58 1.76 0.91 -7.26
N LEU A 59 2.67 0.23 -7.92
CA LEU A 59 4.09 0.58 -7.85
C LEU A 59 4.36 1.81 -8.71
N SER A 60 3.59 1.99 -9.78
CA SER A 60 3.63 3.15 -10.66
C SER A 60 2.19 3.41 -11.10
N ASP A 61 1.54 4.45 -10.56
CA ASP A 61 0.13 4.66 -10.86
C ASP A 61 -0.09 5.11 -12.32
N PRO A 62 -1.29 4.86 -12.86
CA PRO A 62 -1.53 5.10 -14.29
C PRO A 62 -1.61 6.57 -14.69
N ILE A 63 -1.67 7.49 -13.73
CA ILE A 63 -1.82 8.92 -14.01
C ILE A 63 -0.50 9.65 -13.82
N SER A 64 0.17 9.43 -12.69
CA SER A 64 1.38 10.18 -12.35
C SER A 64 2.66 9.34 -12.37
N GLY A 65 2.54 8.02 -12.39
CA GLY A 65 3.72 7.15 -12.30
C GLY A 65 4.28 7.02 -10.90
N MET A 66 3.60 7.56 -9.90
CA MET A 66 4.04 7.51 -8.50
C MET A 66 3.47 6.32 -7.78
N LEU A 67 4.01 6.03 -6.60
CA LEU A 67 3.48 5.01 -5.71
C LEU A 67 2.11 5.46 -5.21
N GLY A 68 1.11 4.59 -5.28
CA GLY A 68 -0.23 4.98 -4.86
C GLY A 68 -1.20 3.81 -4.82
N TYR A 69 -2.43 4.08 -4.43
CA TYR A 69 -3.46 3.05 -4.41
C TYR A 69 -4.80 3.62 -4.85
N ALA A 70 -5.63 2.75 -5.41
CA ALA A 70 -6.95 3.11 -5.90
C ALA A 70 -8.00 2.20 -5.28
N ARG A 71 -9.14 2.79 -4.94
CA ARG A 71 -10.32 2.09 -4.47
C ARG A 71 -11.54 2.94 -4.75
N ASP A 72 -12.62 2.29 -5.15
CA ASP A 72 -13.92 2.95 -5.39
C ASP A 72 -13.81 4.14 -6.34
N GLY A 73 -12.94 4.04 -7.34
CA GLY A 73 -12.75 5.12 -8.30
C GLY A 73 -11.87 6.27 -7.84
N TYR A 74 -11.33 6.20 -6.63
CA TYR A 74 -10.44 7.23 -6.10
C TYR A 74 -8.99 6.74 -6.12
N LEU A 75 -8.12 7.57 -6.68
CA LEU A 75 -6.67 7.32 -6.69
C LEU A 75 -6.01 8.24 -5.68
N ASN A 76 -5.26 7.65 -4.75
CA ASN A 76 -4.47 8.37 -3.76
C ASN A 76 -3.00 8.07 -4.01
N THR A 77 -2.19 9.11 -4.21
CA THR A 77 -0.77 8.92 -4.54
C THR A 77 0.11 9.48 -3.44
N PHE A 78 1.17 8.73 -3.14
CA PHE A 78 2.29 9.28 -2.42
C PHE A 78 3.15 10.03 -3.44
N THR A 79 3.73 11.16 -3.03
CA THR A 79 4.59 11.93 -3.92
C THR A 79 5.98 11.28 -3.95
N TYR A 80 6.04 10.05 -4.46
CA TYR A 80 7.25 9.26 -4.46
C TYR A 80 7.33 8.38 -5.70
N ASN A 81 8.43 8.50 -6.43
CA ASN A 81 8.71 7.68 -7.60
C ASN A 81 9.77 6.64 -7.26
N VAL A 82 9.47 5.38 -7.59
CA VAL A 82 10.47 4.32 -7.47
C VAL A 82 11.50 4.51 -8.57
N GLN A 83 12.79 4.51 -8.18
CA GLN A 83 13.89 4.72 -9.11
C GLN A 83 14.51 3.40 -9.54
N PRO A 84 14.82 3.23 -10.84
CA PRO A 84 15.53 2.05 -11.31
C PRO A 84 16.91 1.92 -10.64
N GLY A 85 17.27 0.69 -10.30
CA GLY A 85 18.56 0.40 -9.67
C GLY A 85 18.64 0.73 -8.19
N GLN A 86 17.58 1.26 -7.61
CA GLN A 86 17.56 1.64 -6.21
C GLN A 86 17.04 0.48 -5.36
N LYS A 87 17.80 0.15 -4.32
CA LYS A 87 17.39 -0.86 -3.35
C LYS A 87 16.94 -0.16 -2.07
N MET A 88 15.75 -0.50 -1.58
CA MET A 88 15.21 0.16 -0.41
C MET A 88 14.23 -0.72 0.32
N LYS A 89 14.06 -0.45 1.61
CA LYS A 89 12.97 -1.02 2.38
C LYS A 89 11.79 -0.06 2.33
N ILE A 90 10.65 -0.54 1.90
CA ILE A 90 9.40 0.22 1.88
C ILE A 90 8.50 -0.33 2.96
N ALA A 91 7.88 0.56 3.74
CA ALA A 91 6.85 0.17 4.67
C ALA A 91 5.65 1.10 4.52
N ILE A 92 4.47 0.52 4.65
CA ILE A 92 3.21 1.25 4.57
C ILE A 92 2.42 0.90 5.81
N GLU A 93 2.07 1.92 6.58
CA GLU A 93 1.23 1.77 7.76
C GLU A 93 -0.09 2.46 7.53
N GLY A 94 -1.16 1.81 7.96
CA GLY A 94 -2.48 2.39 7.93
C GLY A 94 -3.15 2.31 9.30
N ASP A 95 -3.91 3.32 9.63
CA ASP A 95 -4.82 3.33 10.77
C ASP A 95 -6.12 4.03 10.33
N ASN A 96 -7.01 4.32 11.26
CA ASN A 96 -8.28 4.94 10.90
C ASN A 96 -8.19 6.44 10.60
N LYS A 97 -6.98 6.99 10.48
CA LYS A 97 -6.77 8.40 10.22
C LYS A 97 -5.98 8.65 8.94
N ALA A 98 -4.95 7.84 8.71
CA ALA A 98 -4.01 8.11 7.63
C ALA A 98 -3.31 6.85 7.17
N THR A 99 -2.73 6.94 5.99
CA THR A 99 -1.81 5.95 5.46
C THR A 99 -0.45 6.62 5.35
N ARG A 100 0.57 5.97 5.91
CA ARG A 100 1.93 6.53 6.00
C ARG A 100 2.90 5.68 5.21
N LEU A 101 3.81 6.37 4.51
CA LEU A 101 4.87 5.73 3.73
C LEU A 101 6.20 5.93 4.44
N PHE A 102 6.94 4.82 4.61
CA PHE A 102 8.28 4.83 5.17
C PHE A 102 9.26 4.30 4.14
N ILE A 103 10.37 4.99 3.97
CA ILE A 103 11.47 4.55 3.12
C ILE A 103 12.71 4.41 3.98
N ASN A 104 13.27 3.20 4.03
CA ASN A 104 14.44 2.88 4.83
C ASN A 104 14.29 3.27 6.31
N GLY A 105 13.08 3.02 6.84
CA GLY A 105 12.78 3.27 8.24
C GLY A 105 12.35 4.69 8.57
N LYS A 106 12.35 5.61 7.60
CA LYS A 106 11.99 7.00 7.83
C LYS A 106 10.65 7.31 7.17
N GLN A 107 9.74 7.92 7.94
CA GLN A 107 8.47 8.37 7.38
C GLN A 107 8.72 9.51 6.40
N VAL A 108 8.27 9.34 5.17
CA VAL A 108 8.46 10.34 4.11
C VAL A 108 7.16 10.99 3.69
N GLU A 109 6.04 10.37 3.95
CA GLU A 109 4.75 10.96 3.59
C GLU A 109 3.60 10.37 4.40
N GLU A 110 2.55 11.17 4.54
CA GLU A 110 1.31 10.77 5.18
C GLU A 110 0.14 11.24 4.32
N LEU A 111 -0.79 10.33 4.01
CA LEU A 111 -2.00 10.65 3.27
C LEU A 111 -3.21 10.49 4.19
N ASN A 112 -3.99 11.54 4.28
CA ASN A 112 -5.30 11.49 4.93
C ASN A 112 -6.31 11.07 3.88
N ILE A 113 -7.05 10.03 4.15
CA ILE A 113 -8.03 9.52 3.20
C ILE A 113 -9.26 10.40 3.25
N GLN A 114 -9.62 10.96 2.11
CA GLN A 114 -10.77 11.84 2.00
C GLN A 114 -11.72 11.36 0.91
N GLU A 115 -12.99 11.54 1.16
CA GLU A 115 -14.03 11.24 0.20
C GLU A 115 -14.82 12.52 -0.07
N ARG A 116 -15.06 12.79 -1.34
CA ARG A 116 -15.88 13.90 -1.77
C ARG A 116 -17.24 13.36 -2.22
N TRP A 117 -18.32 13.99 -1.78
CA TRP A 117 -19.65 13.55 -2.13
C TRP A 117 -20.58 14.76 -2.26
N MET A 118 -21.70 14.57 -2.92
CA MET A 118 -22.72 15.61 -3.08
C MET A 118 -23.84 15.34 -2.11
N ASP A 119 -24.22 16.36 -1.34
CA ASP A 119 -25.36 16.23 -0.45
C ASP A 119 -26.69 16.45 -1.22
N LYS A 120 -27.80 16.38 -0.49
CA LYS A 120 -29.14 16.50 -1.10
C LYS A 120 -29.38 17.85 -1.74
N GLU A 121 -28.73 18.88 -1.25
CA GLU A 121 -28.82 20.22 -1.79
C GLU A 121 -27.87 20.49 -2.94
N GLY A 122 -27.11 19.48 -3.36
CA GLY A 122 -26.15 19.61 -4.44
C GLY A 122 -24.85 20.27 -4.07
N LYS A 123 -24.56 20.41 -2.77
CA LYS A 123 -23.31 20.98 -2.30
C LYS A 123 -22.24 19.91 -2.21
N SER A 124 -21.03 20.26 -2.65
CA SER A 124 -19.88 19.39 -2.53
C SER A 124 -19.42 19.36 -1.08
N ARG A 125 -19.23 18.15 -0.56
CA ARG A 125 -18.77 17.91 0.81
C ARG A 125 -17.53 17.04 0.78
N ILE A 126 -16.66 17.23 1.77
CA ILE A 126 -15.45 16.42 1.95
C ILE A 126 -15.46 15.91 3.38
N ARG A 127 -15.15 14.62 3.53
CA ARG A 127 -15.00 14.01 4.86
C ARG A 127 -13.80 13.11 4.86
N ASN A 128 -13.20 12.96 6.04
CA ASN A 128 -12.16 11.96 6.24
C ASN A 128 -12.84 10.60 6.40
N VAL A 129 -12.32 9.62 5.71
CA VAL A 129 -12.79 8.25 5.82
C VAL A 129 -11.66 7.39 6.36
N ARG A 130 -12.01 6.19 6.80
CA ARG A 130 -11.01 5.23 7.26
C ARG A 130 -10.03 4.92 6.15
N THR A 131 -8.80 4.61 6.52
CA THR A 131 -7.83 4.12 5.56
C THR A 131 -8.35 2.86 4.90
N LEU A 132 -7.92 2.64 3.69
CA LEU A 132 -8.30 1.45 2.96
C LEU A 132 -7.60 0.23 3.57
N VAL A 133 -8.25 -0.91 3.52
CA VAL A 133 -7.59 -2.17 3.75
C VAL A 133 -6.53 -2.31 2.67
N PHE A 134 -5.33 -2.68 3.06
CA PHE A 134 -4.24 -2.84 2.10
C PHE A 134 -4.58 -3.98 1.14
N PRO A 135 -4.57 -3.74 -0.17
CA PRO A 135 -4.98 -4.75 -1.14
C PRO A 135 -3.90 -5.81 -1.32
N LEU A 136 -3.95 -6.85 -0.51
CA LEU A 136 -2.92 -7.87 -0.44
C LEU A 136 -3.51 -9.26 -0.65
N GLU A 137 -4.08 -9.48 -1.80
CA GLU A 137 -4.64 -10.77 -2.17
C GLU A 137 -3.85 -11.42 -3.30
N LYS A 138 -3.32 -10.60 -4.19
CA LYS A 138 -2.57 -11.05 -5.35
C LYS A 138 -1.44 -10.09 -5.62
N ALA A 139 -0.28 -10.62 -6.00
CA ALA A 139 0.83 -9.79 -6.47
C ALA A 139 0.51 -9.26 -7.86
N GLY A 140 0.94 -8.04 -8.15
CA GLY A 140 0.73 -7.41 -9.43
C GLY A 140 1.75 -7.84 -10.48
N ASN A 141 1.77 -7.09 -11.58
CA ASN A 141 2.56 -7.42 -12.78
C ASN A 141 3.92 -6.72 -12.82
N PHE A 142 4.47 -6.37 -11.67
CA PHE A 142 5.72 -5.63 -11.57
C PHE A 142 6.92 -6.41 -12.12
N LYS A 143 7.96 -5.70 -12.51
CA LYS A 143 9.23 -6.26 -12.96
C LYS A 143 10.31 -6.15 -11.88
N SER A 144 10.16 -5.22 -10.95
CA SER A 144 11.06 -5.05 -9.82
C SER A 144 11.09 -6.31 -8.96
N LYS A 145 12.16 -6.46 -8.19
CA LYS A 145 12.29 -7.59 -7.28
C LYS A 145 11.76 -7.22 -5.91
N ILE A 146 10.81 -7.99 -5.41
CA ILE A 146 10.18 -7.80 -4.10
C ILE A 146 10.55 -8.99 -3.22
N THR A 147 11.17 -8.70 -2.08
CA THR A 147 11.60 -9.73 -1.13
C THR A 147 11.24 -9.33 0.29
N ASN A 148 11.28 -10.31 1.19
CA ASN A 148 11.08 -10.09 2.63
C ASN A 148 9.78 -9.35 2.95
N LEU A 149 8.71 -9.79 2.33
CA LEU A 149 7.39 -9.25 2.62
C LEU A 149 6.96 -9.66 4.03
N LYS A 150 6.59 -8.69 4.84
CA LYS A 150 6.06 -8.90 6.19
C LYS A 150 4.81 -8.07 6.36
N VAL A 151 3.76 -8.71 6.83
CA VAL A 151 2.46 -8.09 7.05
C VAL A 151 2.10 -8.19 8.53
N TYR A 152 1.86 -7.06 9.15
CA TYR A 152 1.52 -6.97 10.56
C TYR A 152 0.10 -6.45 10.72
N GLN A 153 -0.63 -7.05 11.64
CA GLN A 153 -1.91 -6.55 12.12
C GLN A 153 -1.70 -5.89 13.48
N LYS A 154 -2.19 -4.70 13.62
CA LYS A 154 -2.10 -3.99 14.90
C LYS A 154 -3.36 -4.19 15.72
#